data_c3395f5e2a4a10a5b7928d60be517f8d
#
_entry.id   c3395f5e2a4a10a5b7928d60be517f8d
#
_cell.length_a   1.000
_cell.length_b   1.000
_cell.length_c   1.000
_cell.angle_alpha   90.00
_cell.angle_beta   90.00
_cell.angle_gamma   90.00
#
_symmetry.space_group_name_H-M   'P 1'
#
loop_
_entity.id
_entity.type
_entity.pdbx_description
1 polymer ?
#
loop_
_entity_poly.entity_id
_entity_poly.type
_entity_poly.pdbx_seq_one_letter_code
_entity_poly.pdbx_strand_id
1 'polypeptide(L)'
;MLQVKKIVGKLLSSNMYLLYEEGIADCYLIDIGDTSALAEELPDGMNVKGVFLTHSHFDHMAGINGLCQMFPECKVYTSEYGKDALYFDKKNFSLYHEQSVVYNGDNVEVLHDGDVMALFRDA
;
A
#
# COMPACT_ATOMS: atom_id res chain seq x y z
N MET A 1 -16.80 3.12 13.65
CA MET A 1 -15.66 4.01 13.96
C MET A 1 -14.40 3.48 13.29
N LEU A 2 -13.66 4.35 12.65
CA LEU A 2 -12.41 3.99 11.97
C LEU A 2 -11.38 3.49 12.98
N GLN A 3 -10.78 2.34 12.69
CA GLN A 3 -9.71 1.74 13.46
C GLN A 3 -8.42 1.78 12.65
N VAL A 4 -7.29 1.91 13.34
CA VAL A 4 -5.97 1.90 12.71
C VAL A 4 -5.11 0.86 13.40
N LYS A 5 -4.56 -0.09 12.64
CA LYS A 5 -3.63 -1.09 13.15
C LYS A 5 -2.27 -0.90 12.50
N LYS A 6 -1.22 -0.73 13.33
CA LYS A 6 0.15 -0.63 12.84
C LYS A 6 0.73 -2.02 12.61
N ILE A 7 1.33 -2.23 11.44
CA ILE A 7 2.02 -3.47 11.09
C ILE A 7 3.46 -3.12 10.72
N VAL A 8 4.41 -3.78 11.34
CA VAL A 8 5.84 -3.52 11.11
C VAL A 8 6.39 -4.58 10.16
N GLY A 9 7.01 -4.13 9.08
CA GLY A 9 7.68 -5.00 8.12
C GLY A 9 8.87 -5.72 8.75
N LYS A 10 9.06 -6.98 8.40
CA LYS A 10 10.11 -7.82 8.97
C LYS A 10 11.48 -7.50 8.39
N LEU A 11 11.52 -7.20 7.10
CA LEU A 11 12.78 -7.05 6.38
C LEU A 11 13.40 -5.66 6.56
N LEU A 12 12.59 -4.62 6.44
CA LEU A 12 13.05 -3.23 6.44
C LEU A 12 12.54 -2.43 7.64
N SER A 13 11.78 -3.06 8.50
CA SER A 13 11.17 -2.43 9.68
C SER A 13 10.32 -1.19 9.35
N SER A 14 9.86 -1.08 8.13
CA SER A 14 8.96 0.00 7.74
C SER A 14 7.56 -0.22 8.31
N ASN A 15 6.87 0.88 8.61
CA ASN A 15 5.54 0.80 9.18
C ASN A 15 4.48 0.78 8.08
N MET A 16 3.52 -0.11 8.24
CA MET A 16 2.29 -0.15 7.45
C MET A 16 1.13 0.11 8.39
N TYR A 17 0.10 0.78 7.89
CA TYR A 17 -1.09 1.06 8.71
C TYR A 17 -2.31 0.50 8.03
N LEU A 18 -3.03 -0.38 8.72
CA LEU A 18 -4.29 -0.94 8.25
C LEU A 18 -5.43 -0.08 8.76
N LEU A 19 -6.22 0.47 7.83
CA LEU A 19 -7.41 1.26 8.13
C LEU A 19 -8.63 0.38 7.93
N TYR A 20 -9.40 0.17 8.99
CA TYR A 20 -10.57 -0.69 8.92
C TYR A 20 -11.70 -0.18 9.81
N GLU A 21 -12.88 -0.69 9.58
CA GLU A 21 -14.04 -0.42 10.41
C GLU A 21 -14.66 -1.74 10.82
N GLU A 22 -14.99 -1.87 12.10
CA GLU A 22 -15.54 -3.10 12.66
C GLU A 22 -16.85 -3.46 11.96
N GLY A 23 -16.99 -4.72 11.56
CA GLY A 23 -18.16 -5.20 10.83
C GLY A 23 -18.13 -4.98 9.33
N ILE A 24 -17.09 -4.34 8.81
CA ILE A 24 -16.90 -4.10 7.36
C ILE A 24 -15.68 -4.89 6.89
N ALA A 25 -15.87 -5.69 5.84
CA ALA A 25 -14.80 -6.53 5.30
C ALA A 25 -13.77 -5.74 4.50
N ASP A 26 -14.20 -4.64 3.85
CA ASP A 26 -13.29 -3.81 3.06
C ASP A 26 -12.40 -2.98 3.96
N CYS A 27 -11.12 -2.92 3.63
CA CYS A 27 -10.14 -2.15 4.37
C CYS A 27 -9.15 -1.49 3.42
N TYR A 28 -8.30 -0.64 3.97
CA TYR A 28 -7.32 0.13 3.21
C TYR A 28 -5.98 0.09 3.93
N LEU A 29 -4.90 0.31 3.18
CA LEU A 29 -3.55 0.34 3.72
C LEU A 29 -2.89 1.69 3.49
N ILE A 30 -2.03 2.07 4.40
CA ILE A 30 -1.04 3.13 4.19
C ILE A 30 0.32 2.44 4.15
N ASP A 31 0.95 2.49 3.01
CA ASP A 31 2.21 1.84 2.66
C ASP A 31 2.13 0.30 2.65
N ILE A 32 2.99 -0.30 1.87
CA ILE A 32 3.10 -1.76 1.74
C ILE A 32 4.56 -2.15 1.50
N GLY A 33 5.34 -2.15 2.55
CA GLY A 33 6.75 -2.54 2.49
C GLY A 33 6.96 -4.05 2.56
N ASP A 34 6.02 -4.79 3.16
CA ASP A 34 6.19 -6.21 3.41
C ASP A 34 4.83 -6.94 3.33
N THR A 35 4.60 -7.62 2.22
CA THR A 35 3.36 -8.36 2.00
C THR A 35 3.21 -9.54 2.95
N SER A 36 4.32 -10.20 3.33
CA SER A 36 4.23 -11.34 4.25
C SER A 36 3.86 -10.89 5.66
N ALA A 37 4.35 -9.74 6.12
CA ALA A 37 3.93 -9.20 7.41
C ALA A 37 2.44 -8.85 7.40
N LEU A 38 1.94 -8.28 6.30
CA LEU A 38 0.52 -8.00 6.14
C LEU A 38 -0.29 -9.29 6.20
N ALA A 39 0.12 -10.33 5.48
CA ALA A 39 -0.60 -11.59 5.42
C ALA A 39 -0.74 -12.24 6.81
N GLU A 40 0.26 -12.10 7.66
CA GLU A 40 0.20 -12.64 9.03
C GLU A 40 -0.75 -11.85 9.94
N GLU A 41 -0.87 -10.56 9.72
CA GLU A 41 -1.61 -9.64 10.61
C GLU A 41 -3.03 -9.34 10.13
N LEU A 42 -3.33 -9.60 8.85
CA LEU A 42 -4.64 -9.31 8.29
C LEU A 42 -5.65 -10.35 8.75
N PRO A 43 -6.75 -9.94 9.40
CA PRO A 43 -7.80 -10.89 9.80
C PRO A 43 -8.42 -11.59 8.60
N ASP A 44 -8.83 -12.84 8.79
CA ASP A 44 -9.50 -13.61 7.76
C ASP A 44 -10.79 -12.92 7.28
N GLY A 45 -11.03 -12.97 5.99
CA GLY A 45 -12.22 -12.39 5.40
C GLY A 45 -12.11 -10.90 5.07
N MET A 46 -11.01 -10.26 5.44
CA MET A 46 -10.78 -8.86 5.09
C MET A 46 -10.33 -8.73 3.64
N ASN A 47 -10.74 -7.65 3.00
CA ASN A 47 -10.46 -7.38 1.60
C ASN A 47 -9.83 -5.99 1.47
N VAL A 48 -8.58 -5.92 1.01
CA VAL A 48 -7.88 -4.65 0.84
C VAL A 48 -8.31 -4.01 -0.47
N LYS A 49 -9.02 -2.91 -0.38
CA LYS A 49 -9.57 -2.19 -1.53
C LYS A 49 -8.64 -1.13 -2.09
N GLY A 50 -7.74 -0.63 -1.29
CA GLY A 50 -6.80 0.39 -1.74
C GLY A 50 -5.60 0.50 -0.83
N VAL A 51 -4.49 0.99 -1.39
CA VAL A 51 -3.27 1.30 -0.66
C VAL A 51 -2.83 2.71 -1.01
N PHE A 52 -2.54 3.49 0.02
CA PHE A 52 -2.05 4.86 -0.10
C PHE A 52 -0.55 4.84 0.19
N LEU A 53 0.25 5.30 -0.74
CA LEU A 53 1.71 5.35 -0.57
C LEU A 53 2.14 6.73 -0.12
N THR A 54 2.70 6.82 1.09
CA THR A 54 3.22 8.08 1.63
C THR A 54 4.53 8.46 0.95
N HIS A 55 5.34 7.45 0.65
CA HIS A 55 6.60 7.59 -0.07
C HIS A 55 6.68 6.53 -1.15
N SER A 56 7.42 6.84 -2.20
CA SER A 56 7.69 5.87 -3.26
C SER A 56 9.09 5.30 -3.14
N HIS A 57 9.67 5.37 -1.95
CA HIS A 57 10.92 4.69 -1.64
C HIS A 57 10.67 3.21 -1.45
N PHE A 58 11.68 2.44 -1.75
CA PHE A 58 11.63 0.99 -1.78
C PHE A 58 10.99 0.36 -0.51
N ASP A 59 11.36 0.85 0.67
CA ASP A 59 10.89 0.27 1.93
C ASP A 59 9.39 0.51 2.22
N HIS A 60 8.75 1.43 1.49
CA HIS A 60 7.32 1.72 1.66
C HIS A 60 6.46 1.09 0.56
N MET A 61 7.07 0.53 -0.50
CA MET A 61 6.31 0.00 -1.62
C MET A 61 6.77 -1.39 -2.09
N ALA A 62 7.75 -1.98 -1.41
CA ALA A 62 8.36 -3.24 -1.88
C ALA A 62 7.35 -4.39 -2.00
N GLY A 63 6.26 -4.37 -1.24
CA GLY A 63 5.23 -5.41 -1.28
C GLY A 63 4.10 -5.14 -2.26
N ILE A 64 4.18 -4.10 -3.10
CA ILE A 64 3.06 -3.67 -3.93
C ILE A 64 2.59 -4.75 -4.92
N ASN A 65 3.51 -5.45 -5.56
CA ASN A 65 3.15 -6.50 -6.50
C ASN A 65 2.47 -7.67 -5.81
N GLY A 66 2.99 -8.08 -4.64
CA GLY A 66 2.38 -9.15 -3.84
C GLY A 66 0.99 -8.78 -3.35
N LEU A 67 0.80 -7.54 -2.89
CA LEU A 67 -0.50 -7.05 -2.46
C LEU A 67 -1.54 -7.13 -3.57
N CYS A 68 -1.19 -6.66 -4.77
CA CYS A 68 -2.13 -6.64 -5.89
C CYS A 68 -2.37 -8.03 -6.48
N GLN A 69 -1.50 -8.99 -6.23
CA GLN A 69 -1.77 -10.40 -6.54
C GLN A 69 -2.78 -10.99 -5.57
N MET A 70 -2.68 -10.66 -4.29
CA MET A 70 -3.64 -11.11 -3.27
C MET A 70 -5.01 -10.47 -3.45
N PHE A 71 -5.03 -9.20 -3.85
CA PHE A 71 -6.24 -8.40 -3.99
C PHE A 71 -6.23 -7.70 -5.35
N PRO A 72 -6.64 -8.40 -6.44
CA PRO A 72 -6.54 -7.83 -7.80
C PRO A 72 -7.36 -6.56 -8.02
N GLU A 73 -8.36 -6.30 -7.20
CA GLU A 73 -9.18 -5.09 -7.29
C GLU A 73 -8.65 -3.94 -6.45
N CYS A 74 -7.56 -4.15 -5.71
CA CYS A 74 -6.94 -3.11 -4.90
C CYS A 74 -6.38 -2.01 -5.80
N LYS A 75 -6.75 -0.76 -5.50
CA LYS A 75 -6.21 0.41 -6.21
C LYS A 75 -5.02 0.99 -5.47
N VAL A 76 -4.10 1.57 -6.23
CA VAL A 76 -2.90 2.21 -5.67
C VAL A 76 -3.05 3.72 -5.80
N TYR A 77 -2.94 4.43 -4.68
CA TYR A 77 -3.08 5.89 -4.63
C TYR A 77 -1.76 6.52 -4.21
N THR A 78 -1.28 7.48 -4.96
CA THR A 78 -0.02 8.15 -4.68
C THR A 78 0.05 9.50 -5.40
N SER A 79 1.15 10.24 -5.22
CA SER A 79 1.40 11.49 -5.95
C SER A 79 1.86 11.22 -7.38
N GLU A 80 1.96 12.27 -8.21
CA GLU A 80 2.51 12.13 -9.56
C GLU A 80 3.94 11.61 -9.55
N TYR A 81 4.78 12.13 -8.67
CA TYR A 81 6.14 11.62 -8.51
C TYR A 81 6.13 10.17 -8.03
N GLY A 82 5.24 9.83 -7.10
CA GLY A 82 5.08 8.48 -6.61
C GLY A 82 4.69 7.49 -7.69
N LYS A 83 3.80 7.90 -8.59
CA LYS A 83 3.40 7.06 -9.73
C LYS A 83 4.60 6.75 -10.62
N ASP A 84 5.39 7.77 -10.96
CA ASP A 84 6.60 7.56 -11.75
C ASP A 84 7.60 6.65 -11.02
N ALA A 85 7.79 6.87 -9.72
CA ALA A 85 8.75 6.11 -8.94
C ALA A 85 8.37 4.63 -8.83
N LEU A 86 7.09 4.27 -8.87
CA LEU A 86 6.66 2.88 -8.86
C LEU A 86 7.20 2.08 -10.06
N TYR A 87 7.38 2.74 -11.18
CA TYR A 87 7.80 2.11 -12.42
C TYR A 87 9.29 2.24 -12.73
N PHE A 88 10.03 2.99 -11.91
CA PHE A 88 11.46 3.22 -12.12
C PHE A 88 12.26 2.94 -10.85
N ASP A 89 13.11 1.92 -10.88
CA ASP A 89 13.87 1.49 -9.72
C ASP A 89 14.89 2.52 -9.22
N LYS A 90 15.36 3.41 -10.07
CA LYS A 90 16.22 4.53 -9.64
C LYS A 90 15.44 5.54 -8.80
N LYS A 91 14.18 5.81 -9.16
CA LYS A 91 13.35 6.80 -8.45
C LYS A 91 12.87 6.28 -7.10
N ASN A 92 12.63 4.96 -6.98
CA ASN A 92 12.21 4.36 -5.72
C ASN A 92 13.40 3.83 -4.88
N PHE A 93 14.61 3.98 -5.38
CA PHE A 93 15.86 3.56 -4.76
C PHE A 93 16.06 2.05 -4.63
N SER A 94 15.20 1.22 -5.20
CA SER A 94 15.38 -0.24 -5.13
C SER A 94 16.59 -0.72 -5.93
N LEU A 95 16.99 0.04 -6.95
CA LEU A 95 18.19 -0.28 -7.74
C LEU A 95 19.46 -0.37 -6.87
N TYR A 96 19.49 0.36 -5.77
CA TYR A 96 20.65 0.40 -4.86
C TYR A 96 20.62 -0.69 -3.79
N HIS A 97 19.62 -1.56 -3.82
CA HIS A 97 19.47 -2.72 -2.95
C HIS A 97 19.74 -4.00 -3.74
N GLU A 98 19.78 -5.14 -3.07
CA GLU A 98 20.07 -6.42 -3.69
C GLU A 98 19.04 -6.79 -4.78
N GLN A 99 17.85 -6.25 -4.69
CA GLN A 99 16.76 -6.61 -5.60
C GLN A 99 16.04 -5.35 -6.07
N SER A 100 16.01 -5.16 -7.37
CA SER A 100 15.25 -4.08 -8.00
C SER A 100 13.74 -4.37 -7.87
N VAL A 101 12.96 -3.36 -7.48
CA VAL A 101 11.51 -3.48 -7.33
C VAL A 101 10.84 -2.45 -8.23
N VAL A 102 9.97 -2.93 -9.12
CA VAL A 102 9.16 -2.10 -10.00
C VAL A 102 7.74 -2.65 -9.99
N TYR A 103 6.76 -1.74 -9.89
CA TYR A 103 5.35 -2.16 -9.94
C TYR A 103 4.99 -2.62 -11.36
N ASN A 104 4.28 -3.74 -11.46
CA ASN A 104 3.90 -4.32 -12.75
C ASN A 104 2.41 -4.17 -13.08
N GLY A 105 1.67 -3.42 -12.28
CA GLY A 105 0.25 -3.15 -12.53
C GLY A 105 0.00 -1.80 -13.20
N ASP A 106 -1.27 -1.51 -13.47
CA ASP A 106 -1.68 -0.28 -14.15
C ASP A 106 -2.82 0.46 -13.41
N ASN A 107 -3.13 0.06 -12.19
CA ASN A 107 -4.25 0.57 -11.40
C ASN A 107 -3.86 1.68 -10.42
N VAL A 108 -2.94 2.53 -10.82
CA VAL A 108 -2.46 3.64 -9.98
C VAL A 108 -3.27 4.89 -10.26
N GLU A 109 -3.82 5.48 -9.20
CA GLU A 109 -4.51 6.77 -9.26
C GLU A 109 -3.66 7.83 -8.57
N VAL A 110 -3.53 8.99 -9.22
CA VAL A 110 -2.77 10.12 -8.68
C VAL A 110 -3.67 10.97 -7.81
N LEU A 111 -3.21 11.25 -6.59
CA LEU A 111 -3.87 12.17 -5.68
C LEU A 111 -3.12 13.51 -5.65
N HIS A 112 -3.88 14.58 -5.54
CA HIS A 112 -3.35 15.94 -5.45
C HIS A 112 -3.61 16.52 -4.06
N ASP A 113 -2.83 17.50 -3.67
CA ASP A 113 -2.98 18.17 -2.39
C ASP A 113 -4.39 18.72 -2.25
N GLY A 114 -5.04 18.41 -1.14
CA GLY A 114 -6.41 18.83 -0.87
C GLY A 114 -7.48 17.84 -1.30
N ASP A 115 -7.12 16.77 -2.02
CA ASP A 115 -8.08 15.74 -2.41
C ASP A 115 -8.68 15.03 -1.19
N VAL A 116 -9.97 14.73 -1.26
CA VAL A 116 -10.70 14.05 -0.20
C VAL A 116 -11.36 12.80 -0.77
N MET A 117 -11.21 11.68 -0.06
CA MET A 117 -11.81 10.41 -0.44
C MET A 117 -12.65 9.84 0.69
N ALA A 118 -13.84 9.33 0.36
CA ALA A 118 -14.65 8.57 1.30
C ALA A 118 -14.23 7.10 1.22
N LEU A 119 -13.61 6.57 2.27
CA LEU A 119 -13.15 5.18 2.32
C LEU A 119 -14.26 4.24 2.77
N PHE A 120 -15.04 4.67 3.73
CA PHE A 120 -16.15 3.92 4.29
C PHE A 120 -17.43 4.72 4.12
N ARG A 121 -18.54 3.99 4.02
CA ARG A 121 -19.81 4.57 3.64
C ARG A 121 -20.27 5.76 4.49
N ASP A 122 -19.98 5.70 5.77
CA ASP A 122 -20.41 6.70 6.75
C ASP A 122 -19.25 7.52 7.30
N ALA A 123 -18.12 7.47 6.66
CA ALA A 123 -16.91 8.21 7.09
C ALA A 123 -16.85 9.57 6.42
#